data_47e6268e64ba291b03cb34622e9e9093
#
_entry.id   47e6268e64ba291b03cb34622e9e9093
#
_cell.length_a   1.000
_cell.length_b   1.000
_cell.length_c   1.000
_cell.angle_alpha   90.00
_cell.angle_beta   90.00
_cell.angle_gamma   90.00
#
_symmetry.space_group_name_H-M   'P 1'
#
loop_
_entity.id
_entity.type
_entity.pdbx_description
1 polymer ?
#
loop_
_entity_poly.entity_id
_entity_poly.type
_entity_poly.pdbx_seq_one_letter_code
_entity_poly.pdbx_strand_id
1 'polypeptide(L)'
;MRLVPPTDTKAAEKIVKRAAEAAKKAVPGIRTDWKITGDRPYVEKHEDSPLLAALREADASVTGRMPVTGPFPGYTDTAVIAGILGCENCMSYGPGSLSMAHKPDEFVPLEDIWRCEAVMIRLAEKLVLEKNGEVQTG
;
A
#
# COMPACT_ATOMS: atom_id res chain seq x y z
N MET A 1 6.14 -2.83 -14.87
CA MET A 1 6.93 -1.74 -14.24
C MET A 1 6.20 -1.34 -12.98
N ARG A 2 6.88 -1.11 -11.87
CA ARG A 2 6.30 -0.52 -10.65
C ARG A 2 6.67 0.95 -10.61
N LEU A 3 5.69 1.80 -10.32
CA LEU A 3 5.84 3.25 -10.34
C LEU A 3 5.77 3.79 -8.92
N VAL A 4 6.54 4.84 -8.67
CA VAL A 4 6.52 5.61 -7.42
C VAL A 4 6.42 7.09 -7.75
N PRO A 5 5.85 7.92 -6.88
CA PRO A 5 5.78 9.36 -7.12
C PRO A 5 7.16 9.94 -7.45
N PRO A 6 7.24 10.89 -8.38
CA PRO A 6 6.21 11.47 -9.21
C PRO A 6 5.96 10.75 -10.55
N THR A 7 6.46 9.52 -10.73
CA THR A 7 6.40 8.79 -11.99
C THR A 7 5.00 8.20 -12.23
N ASP A 8 4.33 8.64 -13.25
CA ASP A 8 3.02 8.17 -13.70
C ASP A 8 3.11 7.20 -14.90
N THR A 9 1.98 6.67 -15.32
CA THR A 9 1.86 5.77 -16.47
C THR A 9 2.35 6.40 -17.76
N LYS A 10 2.13 7.71 -17.96
CA LYS A 10 2.60 8.43 -19.15
C LYS A 10 4.13 8.51 -19.20
N ALA A 11 4.76 8.69 -18.04
CA ALA A 11 6.22 8.66 -17.94
C ALA A 11 6.77 7.25 -18.21
N ALA A 12 6.11 6.21 -17.69
CA ALA A 12 6.45 4.82 -17.97
C ALA A 12 6.35 4.48 -19.46
N GLU A 13 5.29 4.92 -20.15
CA GLU A 13 5.15 4.76 -21.60
C GLU A 13 6.30 5.38 -22.37
N LYS A 14 6.71 6.59 -22.01
CA LYS A 14 7.86 7.26 -22.65
C LYS A 14 9.15 6.45 -22.47
N ILE A 15 9.35 5.85 -21.30
CA ILE A 15 10.51 4.99 -21.02
C ILE A 15 10.49 3.77 -21.95
N VAL A 16 9.36 3.07 -22.04
CA VAL A 16 9.21 1.88 -22.89
C VAL A 16 9.41 2.23 -24.37
N LYS A 17 8.80 3.32 -24.85
CA LYS A 17 9.00 3.80 -26.23
C LYS A 17 10.47 4.07 -26.54
N ARG A 18 11.15 4.79 -25.65
CA ARG A 18 12.59 5.07 -25.83
C ARG A 18 13.43 3.80 -25.85
N ALA A 19 13.13 2.84 -24.98
CA ALA A 19 13.83 1.55 -24.97
C ALA A 19 13.60 0.76 -26.25
N ALA A 20 12.36 0.72 -26.75
CA ALA A 20 12.00 0.07 -28.01
C ALA A 20 12.73 0.71 -29.22
N GLU A 21 12.78 2.03 -29.30
CA GLU A 21 13.49 2.74 -30.37
C GLU A 21 15.01 2.54 -30.27
N ALA A 22 15.56 2.51 -29.07
CA ALA A 22 16.98 2.20 -28.87
C ALA A 22 17.31 0.75 -29.32
N ALA A 23 16.45 -0.21 -29.00
CA ALA A 23 16.62 -1.59 -29.45
C ALA A 23 16.58 -1.72 -30.98
N LYS A 24 15.64 -1.05 -31.67
CA LYS A 24 15.57 -1.04 -33.13
C LYS A 24 16.84 -0.47 -33.80
N LYS A 25 17.47 0.52 -33.16
CA LYS A 25 18.73 1.08 -33.64
C LYS A 25 19.92 0.17 -33.42
N ALA A 26 19.94 -0.52 -32.26
CA ALA A 26 21.06 -1.38 -31.88
C ALA A 26 21.05 -2.75 -32.57
N VAL A 27 19.88 -3.27 -32.91
CA VAL A 27 19.71 -4.62 -33.46
C VAL A 27 18.88 -4.54 -34.76
N PRO A 28 19.53 -4.57 -35.93
CA PRO A 28 18.83 -4.56 -37.23
C PRO A 28 17.82 -5.69 -37.34
N GLY A 29 16.60 -5.37 -37.77
CA GLY A 29 15.53 -6.33 -38.00
C GLY A 29 14.74 -6.73 -36.75
N ILE A 30 15.08 -6.25 -35.55
CA ILE A 30 14.29 -6.49 -34.36
C ILE A 30 12.90 -5.87 -34.52
N ARG A 31 11.88 -6.62 -34.13
CA ARG A 31 10.50 -6.11 -33.99
C ARG A 31 10.18 -5.97 -32.51
N THR A 32 9.58 -4.85 -32.14
CA THR A 32 9.15 -4.59 -30.76
C THR A 32 7.66 -4.28 -30.77
N ASP A 33 6.92 -4.96 -29.90
CA ASP A 33 5.53 -4.67 -29.62
C ASP A 33 5.34 -4.65 -28.11
N TRP A 34 4.43 -3.80 -27.63
CA TRP A 34 4.11 -3.70 -26.21
C TRP A 34 2.73 -3.11 -26.02
N LYS A 35 2.09 -3.48 -24.91
CA LYS A 35 0.80 -2.92 -24.48
C LYS A 35 0.78 -2.77 -22.97
N ILE A 36 0.03 -1.78 -22.49
CA ILE A 36 -0.32 -1.68 -21.08
C ILE A 36 -1.44 -2.66 -20.81
N THR A 37 -1.23 -3.59 -19.90
CA THR A 37 -2.22 -4.60 -19.51
C THR A 37 -2.90 -4.29 -18.18
N GLY A 38 -2.40 -3.29 -17.47
CA GLY A 38 -3.00 -2.79 -16.23
C GLY A 38 -2.38 -1.46 -15.88
N ASP A 39 -3.22 -0.52 -15.52
CA ASP A 39 -2.83 0.79 -15.00
C ASP A 39 -3.38 0.92 -13.60
N ARG A 40 -2.47 0.85 -12.62
CA ARG A 40 -2.80 0.98 -11.21
C ARG A 40 -1.91 2.06 -10.63
N PRO A 41 -2.50 3.19 -10.22
CA PRO A 41 -1.74 4.32 -9.68
C PRO A 41 -1.04 3.92 -8.39
N TYR A 42 0.03 4.63 -8.07
CA TYR A 42 0.64 4.55 -6.74
C TYR A 42 -0.31 5.14 -5.69
N VAL A 43 -0.12 4.75 -4.44
CA VAL A 43 -0.87 5.31 -3.30
C VAL A 43 0.05 6.27 -2.57
N GLU A 44 -0.36 7.52 -2.48
CA GLU A 44 0.35 8.52 -1.68
C GLU A 44 0.09 8.30 -0.20
N LYS A 45 1.01 8.80 0.61
CA LYS A 45 0.85 8.79 2.06
C LYS A 45 0.02 9.99 2.49
N HIS A 46 -1.08 9.75 3.19
CA HIS A 46 -1.94 10.76 3.78
C HIS A 46 -1.72 10.79 5.30
N GLU A 47 -0.91 11.73 5.77
CA GLU A 47 -0.62 11.87 7.22
C GLU A 47 -1.85 12.27 8.04
N ASP A 48 -2.79 12.98 7.41
CA ASP A 48 -4.03 13.46 8.04
C ASP A 48 -5.16 12.43 8.00
N SER A 49 -4.88 11.19 7.55
CA SER A 49 -5.87 10.13 7.51
C SER A 49 -6.38 9.80 8.91
N PRO A 50 -7.70 9.92 9.19
CA PRO A 50 -8.28 9.53 10.47
C PRO A 50 -8.05 8.05 10.78
N LEU A 51 -8.10 7.19 9.76
CA LEU A 51 -7.81 5.77 9.92
C LEU A 51 -6.35 5.53 10.34
N LEU A 52 -5.40 6.30 9.80
CA LEU A 52 -3.99 6.20 10.21
C LEU A 52 -3.82 6.62 11.68
N ALA A 53 -4.46 7.69 12.10
CA ALA A 53 -4.44 8.14 13.49
C ALA A 53 -5.03 7.07 14.42
N ALA A 54 -6.21 6.57 14.10
CA ALA A 54 -6.88 5.52 14.89
C ALA A 54 -6.05 4.23 14.97
N LEU A 55 -5.44 3.80 13.85
CA LEU A 55 -4.58 2.61 13.82
C LEU A 55 -3.31 2.81 14.67
N ARG A 56 -2.66 3.97 14.60
CA ARG A 56 -1.48 4.29 15.43
C ARG A 56 -1.80 4.22 16.92
N GLU A 57 -2.93 4.76 17.34
CA GLU A 57 -3.38 4.70 18.74
C GLU A 57 -3.73 3.28 19.18
N ALA A 58 -4.43 2.51 18.33
CA ALA A 58 -4.74 1.12 18.60
C ALA A 58 -3.47 0.28 18.74
N ASP A 59 -2.50 0.43 17.83
CA ASP A 59 -1.21 -0.26 17.89
C ASP A 59 -0.43 0.14 19.16
N ALA A 60 -0.32 1.43 19.45
CA ALA A 60 0.36 1.91 20.64
C ALA A 60 -0.27 1.38 21.94
N SER A 61 -1.60 1.22 21.99
CA SER A 61 -2.30 0.67 23.15
C SER A 61 -1.97 -0.80 23.42
N VAL A 62 -1.66 -1.56 22.37
CA VAL A 62 -1.30 -2.99 22.46
C VAL A 62 0.19 -3.18 22.66
N THR A 63 1.02 -2.40 21.95
CA THR A 63 2.48 -2.61 21.88
C THR A 63 3.25 -1.75 22.89
N GLY A 64 2.63 -0.73 23.47
CA GLY A 64 3.26 0.25 24.37
C GLY A 64 4.17 1.26 23.64
N ARG A 65 4.19 1.30 22.30
CA ARG A 65 5.02 2.21 21.48
C ARG A 65 4.30 2.65 20.23
N MET A 66 4.57 3.87 19.78
CA MET A 66 4.02 4.38 18.52
C MET A 66 4.61 3.60 17.32
N PRO A 67 3.75 3.09 16.41
CA PRO A 67 4.22 2.40 15.22
C PRO A 67 4.88 3.37 14.25
N VAL A 68 5.89 2.89 13.54
CA VAL A 68 6.54 3.62 12.45
C VAL A 68 5.81 3.27 11.14
N THR A 69 5.35 4.31 10.46
CA THR A 69 4.79 4.17 9.10
C THR A 69 5.85 4.44 8.05
N GLY A 70 5.88 3.64 7.02
CA GLY A 70 6.86 3.74 5.95
C GLY A 70 6.28 3.40 4.58
N PRO A 71 7.05 3.60 3.50
CA PRO A 71 6.64 3.19 2.17
C PRO A 71 6.57 1.66 2.09
N PHE A 72 5.52 1.15 1.46
CA PHE A 72 5.40 -0.24 1.09
C PHE A 72 5.88 -0.43 -0.36
N PRO A 73 7.03 -1.08 -0.60
CA PRO A 73 7.60 -1.20 -1.94
C PRO A 73 6.89 -2.26 -2.81
N GLY A 74 5.89 -2.93 -2.25
CA GLY A 74 5.08 -3.94 -2.91
C GLY A 74 3.87 -3.38 -3.64
N TYR A 75 3.00 -4.29 -4.05
CA TYR A 75 1.67 -4.00 -4.54
C TYR A 75 0.65 -4.64 -3.60
N THR A 76 -0.40 -3.91 -3.26
CA THR A 76 -1.55 -4.40 -2.51
C THR A 76 -2.84 -3.87 -3.13
N ASP A 77 -3.98 -4.42 -2.75
CA ASP A 77 -5.30 -3.95 -3.20
C ASP A 77 -5.61 -2.52 -2.72
N THR A 78 -4.81 -1.97 -1.82
CA THR A 78 -4.82 -0.54 -1.46
C THR A 78 -4.70 0.35 -2.69
N ALA A 79 -3.92 -0.06 -3.71
CA ALA A 79 -3.81 0.68 -4.96
C ALA A 79 -5.12 0.73 -5.77
N VAL A 80 -6.00 -0.26 -5.60
CA VAL A 80 -7.35 -0.25 -6.19
C VAL A 80 -8.26 0.66 -5.37
N ILE A 81 -8.27 0.50 -4.06
CA ILE A 81 -9.15 1.26 -3.17
C ILE A 81 -8.80 2.75 -3.19
N ALA A 82 -7.53 3.09 -3.01
CA ALA A 82 -7.09 4.47 -3.02
C ALA A 82 -7.00 5.05 -4.43
N GLY A 83 -6.36 4.33 -5.35
CA GLY A 83 -6.01 4.88 -6.65
C GLY A 83 -7.15 4.86 -7.69
N ILE A 84 -8.04 3.86 -7.64
CA ILE A 84 -9.15 3.74 -8.60
C ILE A 84 -10.45 4.27 -7.98
N LEU A 85 -10.74 3.91 -6.73
CA LEU A 85 -11.95 4.34 -6.03
C LEU A 85 -11.82 5.72 -5.37
N GLY A 86 -10.62 6.30 -5.34
CA GLY A 86 -10.36 7.63 -4.76
C GLY A 86 -10.48 7.68 -3.24
N CYS A 87 -10.37 6.54 -2.54
CA CYS A 87 -10.42 6.49 -1.08
C CYS A 87 -9.02 6.75 -0.51
N GLU A 88 -8.75 7.97 -0.10
CA GLU A 88 -7.46 8.36 0.51
C GLU A 88 -7.25 7.78 1.92
N ASN A 89 -8.33 7.37 2.58
CA ASN A 89 -8.32 6.77 3.91
C ASN A 89 -8.07 5.26 3.83
N CYS A 90 -6.90 4.87 3.31
CA CYS A 90 -6.55 3.50 3.00
C CYS A 90 -5.06 3.23 3.26
N MET A 91 -4.74 2.10 3.87
CA MET A 91 -3.38 1.69 4.18
C MET A 91 -3.24 0.17 4.28
N SER A 92 -1.99 -0.32 4.31
CA SER A 92 -1.68 -1.71 4.58
C SER A 92 -1.15 -1.87 6.01
N TYR A 93 -1.71 -2.81 6.74
CA TYR A 93 -1.26 -3.23 8.07
C TYR A 93 -1.39 -4.74 8.18
N GLY A 94 -0.44 -5.40 8.80
CA GLY A 94 -0.46 -6.85 8.95
C GLY A 94 0.70 -7.40 9.79
N PRO A 95 0.64 -8.69 10.14
CA PRO A 95 1.70 -9.34 10.93
C PRO A 95 2.91 -9.71 10.07
N GLY A 96 4.04 -9.98 10.72
CA GLY A 96 5.26 -10.45 10.12
C GLY A 96 6.14 -9.35 9.52
N SER A 97 7.16 -9.74 8.78
CA SER A 97 8.14 -8.85 8.18
C SER A 97 8.18 -8.98 6.67
N LEU A 98 8.11 -7.86 5.95
CA LEU A 98 8.30 -7.82 4.50
C LEU A 98 9.64 -8.40 4.05
N SER A 99 10.64 -8.42 4.93
CA SER A 99 11.93 -9.02 4.62
C SER A 99 11.88 -10.54 4.41
N MET A 100 10.82 -11.19 4.89
CA MET A 100 10.58 -12.64 4.73
C MET A 100 9.70 -12.96 3.51
N ALA A 101 9.01 -11.97 2.95
CA ALA A 101 8.09 -12.17 1.83
C ALA A 101 8.81 -12.72 0.59
N HIS A 102 8.20 -13.72 -0.05
CA HIS A 102 8.68 -14.38 -1.28
C HIS A 102 10.04 -15.07 -1.14
N LYS A 103 10.43 -15.46 0.07
CA LYS A 103 11.63 -16.24 0.32
C LYS A 103 11.31 -17.73 0.50
N PRO A 104 12.27 -18.63 0.21
CA PRO A 104 12.19 -19.98 0.75
C PRO A 104 12.00 -19.92 2.27
N ASP A 105 11.15 -20.77 2.80
CA ASP A 105 10.83 -20.82 4.25
C ASP A 105 10.21 -19.50 4.78
N GLU A 106 9.41 -18.81 3.97
CA GLU A 106 8.60 -17.68 4.40
C GLU A 106 7.74 -18.07 5.60
N PHE A 107 7.77 -17.26 6.65
CA PHE A 107 7.00 -17.49 7.86
C PHE A 107 6.52 -16.18 8.50
N VAL A 108 5.50 -16.31 9.33
CA VAL A 108 5.02 -15.26 10.22
C VAL A 108 5.04 -15.82 11.65
N PRO A 109 5.68 -15.14 12.62
CA PRO A 109 5.62 -15.52 14.03
C PRO A 109 4.17 -15.52 14.54
N LEU A 110 3.76 -16.51 15.31
CA LEU A 110 2.40 -16.57 15.87
C LEU A 110 2.10 -15.37 16.79
N GLU A 111 3.08 -14.90 17.52
CA GLU A 111 2.97 -13.71 18.37
C GLU A 111 2.67 -12.42 17.56
N ASP A 112 3.17 -12.33 16.33
CA ASP A 112 2.86 -11.23 15.41
C ASP A 112 1.41 -11.30 14.93
N ILE A 113 0.88 -12.50 14.71
CA ILE A 113 -0.51 -12.72 14.33
C ILE A 113 -1.43 -12.30 15.50
N TRP A 114 -1.17 -12.77 16.71
CA TRP A 114 -1.97 -12.41 17.88
C TRP A 114 -1.92 -10.92 18.21
N ARG A 115 -0.74 -10.30 18.06
CA ARG A 115 -0.58 -8.86 18.20
C ARG A 115 -1.41 -8.11 17.17
N CYS A 116 -1.33 -8.51 15.91
CA CYS A 116 -2.11 -7.90 14.83
C CYS A 116 -3.63 -8.03 15.08
N GLU A 117 -4.09 -9.20 15.51
CA GLU A 117 -5.48 -9.43 15.89
C GLU A 117 -5.92 -8.46 17.01
N ALA A 118 -5.13 -8.36 18.09
CA ALA A 118 -5.43 -7.46 19.20
C ALA A 118 -5.52 -5.99 18.75
N VAL A 119 -4.61 -5.55 17.87
CA VAL A 119 -4.63 -4.20 17.31
C VAL A 119 -5.88 -3.98 16.46
N MET A 120 -6.25 -4.94 15.61
CA MET A 120 -7.45 -4.83 14.77
C MET A 120 -8.74 -4.79 15.58
N ILE A 121 -8.82 -5.54 16.68
CA ILE A 121 -9.95 -5.47 17.63
C ILE A 121 -10.04 -4.06 18.24
N ARG A 122 -8.93 -3.52 18.75
CA ARG A 122 -8.90 -2.16 19.32
C ARG A 122 -9.26 -1.08 18.30
N LEU A 123 -8.78 -1.22 17.07
CA LEU A 123 -9.15 -0.32 15.98
C LEU A 123 -10.65 -0.37 15.70
N ALA A 124 -11.22 -1.56 15.60
CA ALA A 124 -12.66 -1.74 15.36
C ALA A 124 -13.50 -1.14 16.48
N GLU A 125 -13.16 -1.41 17.74
CA GLU A 125 -13.83 -0.83 18.91
C GLU A 125 -13.82 0.70 18.85
N LYS A 126 -12.66 1.30 18.55
CA LYS A 126 -12.51 2.76 18.44
C LYS A 126 -13.39 3.35 17.36
N LEU A 127 -13.36 2.78 16.16
CA LEU A 127 -14.14 3.27 15.01
C LEU A 127 -15.67 3.14 15.22
N VAL A 128 -16.11 2.11 15.96
CA VAL A 128 -17.54 1.92 16.28
C VAL A 128 -18.00 2.88 17.38
N LEU A 129 -17.18 3.10 18.40
CA LEU A 129 -17.52 3.99 19.51
C LEU A 129 -17.58 5.47 19.08
N GLU A 130 -16.66 5.90 18.23
CA GLU A 130 -16.66 7.27 17.68
C GLU A 130 -17.93 7.54 16.89
N LYS A 131 -18.38 6.61 16.02
CA LYS A 131 -19.63 6.74 15.29
C LYS A 131 -20.87 6.84 16.17
N ASN A 132 -20.90 6.10 17.29
CA ASN A 132 -22.03 6.11 18.21
C ASN A 132 -22.05 7.38 19.08
N GLY A 133 -20.91 8.04 19.32
CA GLY A 133 -20.82 9.31 20.03
C GLY A 133 -21.37 10.51 19.24
N GLU A 134 -21.21 10.49 17.91
CA GLU A 134 -21.72 11.56 17.03
C GLU A 134 -23.24 11.52 16.84
N VAL A 135 -23.87 10.37 17.02
CA VAL A 135 -25.33 10.20 16.86
C VAL A 135 -26.12 10.71 18.07
N GLN A 136 -25.48 10.93 19.24
CA GLN A 136 -26.17 11.38 20.46
C GLN A 136 -26.17 12.91 20.68
N THR A 137 -25.53 13.68 19.82
CA THR A 137 -25.43 15.16 19.94
C THR A 137 -26.16 15.93 18.84
N GLY A 138 -27.07 15.29 18.11
CA GLY A 138 -27.90 15.91 17.08
C GLY A 138 -29.35 16.10 17.52
#